data_24f0c3b228fab8d9374bef8e27cbf320
#
_entry.id   24f0c3b228fab8d9374bef8e27cbf320
#
_cell.length_a   1.000
_cell.length_b   1.000
_cell.length_c   1.000
_cell.angle_alpha   90.00
_cell.angle_beta   90.00
_cell.angle_gamma   90.00
#
_symmetry.space_group_name_H-M   'P 1'
#
loop_
_entity.id
_entity.type
_entity.pdbx_description
1 polymer ?
#
loop_
_entity_poly.entity_id
_entity_poly.type
_entity_poly.pdbx_seq_one_letter_code
_entity_poly.pdbx_strand_id
1 'polypeptide(L)'
;MRALFLQAPSFDGFDGGAGARYQMKREVKSFWFPTWLAQAAAMVPGAKIIDAPPHGLSFGDIEADLKSHDFIVIHTSTPSFKSDVRTAGRIRALNPAAKIGFIGAKVAVEPQQSLDAAPAVDFVCRNEYEFTVKELAEGADWSSIKGLSYRGPDGRIVHNPEREILMDMDTLPSVLPIYKQLQVENYFGGYLKHPYMSWYTGRGCKSRCTFCLWPQTIGGHKYRAMSIPRVVEDVKYVMKEFPQVKEIFFDDDTLTDDHARVEVLARALGPLGVTWSCNAKANVPRRTLEVMKANGLRLLLVGYESGNQKILHNIKKGMLVDVARRFAKDCHELGIIVHGTFILGLPGETRETIKETLEFAKEVNPRTLQVSLAAPYPGTFLYKQAKENGWFASDVDLLTDDGTQIAPLDYPHLGHTEIFDSVEEFYKKFYFRPSKIAEIVGEMLTSRDMLVRRLREGVEFFHFLRGRRETAH
;
A
#
# COMPACT_ATOMS: atom_id res chain seq x y z
N MET A 1 -3.01 -24.62 18.17
CA MET A 1 -2.36 -23.32 18.54
C MET A 1 -3.39 -22.21 18.26
N ARG A 2 -3.64 -21.31 19.21
CA ARG A 2 -4.54 -20.15 19.00
C ARG A 2 -3.73 -19.03 18.38
N ALA A 3 -4.04 -18.70 17.11
CA ALA A 3 -3.28 -17.74 16.33
C ALA A 3 -3.98 -16.38 16.25
N LEU A 4 -3.24 -15.31 16.52
CA LEU A 4 -3.65 -13.92 16.37
C LEU A 4 -2.76 -13.22 15.35
N PHE A 5 -3.38 -12.57 14.37
CA PHE A 5 -2.73 -11.73 13.37
C PHE A 5 -3.05 -10.27 13.67
N LEU A 6 -2.03 -9.48 13.90
CA LEU A 6 -2.16 -8.14 14.46
C LEU A 6 -1.52 -7.07 13.55
N GLN A 7 -2.31 -6.07 13.17
CA GLN A 7 -1.79 -4.74 12.90
C GLN A 7 -1.87 -3.95 14.21
N ALA A 8 -0.73 -3.52 14.72
CA ALA A 8 -0.62 -2.87 16.01
C ALA A 8 -1.40 -1.55 16.07
N PRO A 9 -1.84 -1.14 17.27
CA PRO A 9 -2.46 0.17 17.47
C PRO A 9 -1.60 1.32 16.97
N SER A 10 -2.24 2.35 16.43
CA SER A 10 -1.57 3.58 15.98
C SER A 10 -0.79 4.24 17.10
N PHE A 11 0.28 4.92 16.76
CA PHE A 11 1.11 5.70 17.67
C PHE A 11 1.17 7.15 17.19
N ASP A 12 1.13 8.10 18.09
CA ASP A 12 1.34 9.55 17.87
C ASP A 12 0.70 10.11 16.58
N GLY A 13 -0.54 9.66 16.28
CA GLY A 13 -1.28 10.06 15.09
C GLY A 13 -0.87 9.36 13.80
N PHE A 14 0.05 8.40 13.84
CA PHE A 14 0.41 7.57 12.70
C PHE A 14 -0.76 6.68 12.29
N ASP A 15 -1.14 6.79 11.03
CA ASP A 15 -2.32 6.19 10.46
C ASP A 15 -1.94 5.05 9.49
N GLY A 16 -1.13 4.13 9.98
CA GLY A 16 -0.66 3.01 9.19
C GLY A 16 -1.53 1.77 9.34
N GLY A 17 -1.78 1.07 8.27
CA GLY A 17 -2.44 -0.22 8.27
C GLY A 17 -1.70 -1.25 7.42
N ALA A 18 -1.90 -2.54 7.69
CA ALA A 18 -1.24 -3.65 6.99
C ALA A 18 -1.58 -3.73 5.49
N GLY A 19 -2.62 -3.04 5.04
CA GLY A 19 -2.97 -2.91 3.63
C GLY A 19 -2.32 -1.72 2.95
N ALA A 20 -1.84 -0.73 3.70
CA ALA A 20 -1.27 0.46 3.11
C ALA A 20 0.11 0.18 2.53
N ARG A 21 0.31 0.55 1.27
CA ARG A 21 1.61 0.46 0.61
C ARG A 21 2.61 1.48 1.15
N TYR A 22 2.10 2.60 1.64
CA TYR A 22 2.86 3.70 2.22
C TYR A 22 2.17 4.14 3.51
N GLN A 23 2.84 3.95 4.60
CA GLN A 23 2.36 4.16 5.95
C GLN A 23 2.66 5.58 6.38
N MET A 24 1.74 6.52 6.15
CA MET A 24 1.99 7.94 6.49
C MET A 24 0.68 8.67 6.73
N LYS A 25 0.75 9.80 7.46
CA LYS A 25 -0.34 10.78 7.44
C LYS A 25 -0.61 11.17 5.99
N ARG A 26 -1.86 11.04 5.59
CA ARG A 26 -2.31 11.36 4.23
C ARG A 26 -3.06 12.67 4.23
N GLU A 27 -3.16 13.25 3.04
CA GLU A 27 -3.93 14.47 2.76
C GLU A 27 -5.40 14.33 3.18
N VAL A 28 -5.93 13.12 3.03
CA VAL A 28 -7.25 12.71 3.49
C VAL A 28 -7.09 11.40 4.24
N LYS A 29 -7.65 11.33 5.45
CA LYS A 29 -7.59 10.12 6.28
C LYS A 29 -8.13 8.93 5.50
N SER A 30 -7.33 7.89 5.36
CA SER A 30 -7.66 6.70 4.55
C SER A 30 -7.15 5.44 5.24
N PHE A 31 -8.00 4.41 5.24
CA PHE A 31 -7.64 3.08 5.71
C PHE A 31 -7.86 2.06 4.60
N TRP A 32 -6.83 1.24 4.36
CA TRP A 32 -6.88 0.13 3.43
C TRP A 32 -7.13 -1.18 4.15
N PHE A 33 -7.77 -2.13 3.46
CA PHE A 33 -7.90 -3.47 4.00
C PHE A 33 -6.52 -4.09 4.25
N PRO A 34 -6.34 -4.82 5.37
CA PRO A 34 -5.05 -5.42 5.75
C PRO A 34 -4.79 -6.70 4.96
N THR A 35 -4.82 -6.64 3.63
CA THR A 35 -4.84 -7.80 2.74
C THR A 35 -3.65 -8.72 2.95
N TRP A 36 -2.45 -8.16 3.15
CA TRP A 36 -1.25 -8.95 3.41
C TRP A 36 -1.32 -9.71 4.74
N LEU A 37 -1.81 -9.09 5.80
CA LEU A 37 -2.01 -9.72 7.11
C LEU A 37 -3.15 -10.75 7.05
N ALA A 38 -4.25 -10.40 6.41
CA ALA A 38 -5.41 -11.27 6.27
C ALA A 38 -5.12 -12.51 5.43
N GLN A 39 -4.25 -12.41 4.41
CA GLN A 39 -3.85 -13.57 3.63
C GLN A 39 -3.06 -14.58 4.46
N ALA A 40 -2.17 -14.10 5.34
CA ALA A 40 -1.48 -14.98 6.28
C ALA A 40 -2.46 -15.60 7.30
N ALA A 41 -3.41 -14.80 7.81
CA ALA A 41 -4.45 -15.31 8.72
C ALA A 41 -5.33 -16.38 8.06
N ALA A 42 -5.67 -16.21 6.78
CA ALA A 42 -6.48 -17.16 6.02
C ALA A 42 -5.81 -18.56 5.88
N MET A 43 -4.49 -18.62 5.99
CA MET A 43 -3.76 -19.90 5.97
C MET A 43 -3.92 -20.72 7.25
N VAL A 44 -4.40 -20.10 8.34
CA VAL A 44 -4.45 -20.75 9.67
C VAL A 44 -5.90 -20.87 10.12
N PRO A 45 -6.47 -22.10 10.13
CA PRO A 45 -7.86 -22.32 10.55
C PRO A 45 -8.14 -21.77 11.95
N GLY A 46 -9.22 -21.00 12.09
CA GLY A 46 -9.62 -20.43 13.36
C GLY A 46 -8.78 -19.22 13.82
N ALA A 47 -7.90 -18.69 12.97
CA ALA A 47 -7.12 -17.51 13.27
C ALA A 47 -8.00 -16.28 13.55
N LYS A 48 -7.60 -15.51 14.54
CA LYS A 48 -8.16 -14.17 14.80
C LYS A 48 -7.32 -13.11 14.09
N ILE A 49 -8.00 -12.10 13.52
CA ILE A 49 -7.33 -10.90 13.00
C ILE A 49 -7.77 -9.67 13.80
N ILE A 50 -6.82 -8.81 14.12
CA ILE A 50 -7.05 -7.48 14.68
C ILE A 50 -6.29 -6.46 13.83
N ASP A 51 -7.04 -5.54 13.23
CA ASP A 51 -6.50 -4.36 12.55
C ASP A 51 -6.84 -3.13 13.39
N ALA A 52 -5.98 -2.80 14.35
CA ALA A 52 -6.30 -1.83 15.37
C ALA A 52 -6.52 -0.39 14.86
N PRO A 53 -5.72 0.15 13.89
CA PRO A 53 -5.85 1.53 13.49
C PRO A 53 -7.22 1.94 12.91
N PRO A 54 -7.83 1.20 11.95
CA PRO A 54 -9.15 1.55 11.43
C PRO A 54 -10.26 1.47 12.48
N HIS A 55 -10.05 0.61 13.50
CA HIS A 55 -11.03 0.38 14.56
C HIS A 55 -10.81 1.27 15.78
N GLY A 56 -9.78 2.12 15.77
CA GLY A 56 -9.45 3.02 16.88
C GLY A 56 -9.09 2.28 18.18
N LEU A 57 -8.59 1.05 18.06
CA LEU A 57 -8.26 0.22 19.22
C LEU A 57 -6.92 0.63 19.82
N SER A 58 -6.90 0.79 21.14
CA SER A 58 -5.68 0.94 21.94
C SER A 58 -5.10 -0.42 22.31
N PHE A 59 -3.89 -0.43 22.85
CA PHE A 59 -3.30 -1.66 23.40
C PHE A 59 -4.15 -2.27 24.52
N GLY A 60 -4.76 -1.44 25.38
CA GLY A 60 -5.64 -1.91 26.46
C GLY A 60 -6.87 -2.66 25.95
N ASP A 61 -7.44 -2.22 24.82
CA ASP A 61 -8.63 -2.85 24.23
C ASP A 61 -8.36 -4.26 23.71
N ILE A 62 -7.10 -4.57 23.37
CA ILE A 62 -6.71 -5.88 22.81
C ILE A 62 -5.97 -6.79 23.81
N GLU A 63 -5.75 -6.35 25.06
CA GLU A 63 -4.99 -7.13 26.06
C GLU A 63 -5.55 -8.53 26.30
N ALA A 64 -6.87 -8.69 26.36
CA ALA A 64 -7.50 -9.99 26.58
C ALA A 64 -7.16 -10.98 25.46
N ASP A 65 -7.14 -10.49 24.21
CA ASP A 65 -6.74 -11.28 23.05
C ASP A 65 -5.26 -11.64 23.10
N LEU A 66 -4.40 -10.68 23.44
CA LEU A 66 -2.95 -10.92 23.55
C LEU A 66 -2.61 -11.95 24.63
N LYS A 67 -3.33 -11.95 25.76
CA LYS A 67 -3.17 -12.96 26.83
C LYS A 67 -3.64 -14.35 26.44
N SER A 68 -4.64 -14.42 25.57
CA SER A 68 -5.33 -15.69 25.26
C SER A 68 -4.77 -16.43 24.03
N HIS A 69 -3.87 -15.84 23.26
CA HIS A 69 -3.32 -16.44 22.04
C HIS A 69 -1.86 -16.86 22.24
N ASP A 70 -1.52 -18.02 21.68
CA ASP A 70 -0.20 -18.67 21.85
C ASP A 70 0.77 -18.31 20.71
N PHE A 71 0.24 -17.84 19.59
CA PHE A 71 0.97 -17.52 18.35
C PHE A 71 0.48 -16.16 17.84
N ILE A 72 1.36 -15.17 17.87
CA ILE A 72 1.04 -13.78 17.55
C ILE A 72 1.93 -13.31 16.40
N VAL A 73 1.31 -12.99 15.27
CA VAL A 73 2.00 -12.49 14.07
C VAL A 73 1.65 -11.02 13.88
N ILE A 74 2.66 -10.15 13.90
CA ILE A 74 2.50 -8.71 13.72
C ILE A 74 2.97 -8.34 12.32
N HIS A 75 2.12 -7.64 11.56
CA HIS A 75 2.57 -7.01 10.33
C HIS A 75 3.30 -5.72 10.65
N THR A 76 4.52 -5.58 10.11
CA THR A 76 5.35 -4.39 10.31
C THR A 76 5.81 -3.80 8.98
N SER A 77 6.08 -2.52 9.00
CA SER A 77 6.63 -1.75 7.87
C SER A 77 7.84 -0.95 8.32
N THR A 78 8.62 -0.42 7.39
CA THR A 78 9.76 0.44 7.74
C THR A 78 9.34 1.60 8.65
N PRO A 79 8.26 2.35 8.35
CA PRO A 79 7.81 3.43 9.21
C PRO A 79 7.31 3.01 10.60
N SER A 80 6.60 1.89 10.69
CA SER A 80 6.01 1.43 11.96
C SER A 80 6.95 0.58 12.81
N PHE A 81 8.08 0.15 12.27
CA PHE A 81 8.95 -0.86 12.89
C PHE A 81 9.33 -0.57 14.34
N LYS A 82 9.76 0.64 14.65
CA LYS A 82 10.16 1.02 16.03
C LYS A 82 8.98 0.89 17.00
N SER A 83 7.77 1.27 16.58
CA SER A 83 6.56 1.14 17.37
C SER A 83 6.14 -0.32 17.53
N ASP A 84 6.24 -1.12 16.48
CA ASP A 84 5.90 -2.54 16.51
C ASP A 84 6.87 -3.33 17.41
N VAL A 85 8.15 -2.95 17.45
CA VAL A 85 9.12 -3.51 18.41
C VAL A 85 8.73 -3.21 19.84
N ARG A 86 8.31 -1.97 20.16
CA ARG A 86 7.79 -1.62 21.51
C ARG A 86 6.53 -2.42 21.83
N THR A 87 5.64 -2.58 20.87
CA THR A 87 4.41 -3.37 21.03
C THR A 87 4.73 -4.84 21.28
N ALA A 88 5.68 -5.44 20.55
CA ALA A 88 6.13 -6.81 20.80
C ALA A 88 6.73 -6.98 22.22
N GLY A 89 7.48 -5.99 22.70
CA GLY A 89 8.00 -5.96 24.07
C GLY A 89 6.89 -5.96 25.13
N ARG A 90 5.84 -5.16 24.91
CA ARG A 90 4.65 -5.13 25.80
C ARG A 90 3.90 -6.47 25.75
N ILE A 91 3.76 -7.08 24.57
CA ILE A 91 3.13 -8.39 24.41
C ILE A 91 3.92 -9.45 25.16
N ARG A 92 5.25 -9.47 25.04
CA ARG A 92 6.13 -10.42 25.75
C ARG A 92 6.00 -10.30 27.26
N ALA A 93 5.91 -9.07 27.77
CA ALA A 93 5.70 -8.83 29.21
C ALA A 93 4.32 -9.34 29.68
N LEU A 94 3.29 -9.22 28.83
CA LEU A 94 1.92 -9.61 29.12
C LEU A 94 1.68 -11.14 28.97
N ASN A 95 2.33 -11.75 27.99
CA ASN A 95 2.22 -13.17 27.66
C ASN A 95 3.63 -13.76 27.33
N PRO A 96 4.39 -14.14 28.37
CA PRO A 96 5.76 -14.61 28.21
C PRO A 96 5.89 -15.89 27.36
N ALA A 97 4.84 -16.71 27.30
CA ALA A 97 4.85 -18.01 26.61
C ALA A 97 4.49 -17.91 25.12
N ALA A 98 3.89 -16.80 24.67
CA ALA A 98 3.48 -16.64 23.28
C ALA A 98 4.68 -16.67 22.32
N LYS A 99 4.49 -17.29 21.16
CA LYS A 99 5.42 -17.14 20.02
C LYS A 99 5.05 -15.88 19.25
N ILE A 100 5.98 -14.94 19.19
CA ILE A 100 5.78 -13.62 18.57
C ILE A 100 6.63 -13.53 17.30
N GLY A 101 6.01 -13.22 16.19
CA GLY A 101 6.69 -13.05 14.91
C GLY A 101 6.33 -11.80 14.16
N PHE A 102 7.22 -11.36 13.28
CA PHE A 102 6.99 -10.27 12.35
C PHE A 102 6.89 -10.76 10.90
N ILE A 103 6.01 -10.12 10.14
CA ILE A 103 5.89 -10.24 8.69
C ILE A 103 5.89 -8.84 8.06
N GLY A 104 6.23 -8.74 6.78
CA GLY A 104 6.21 -7.49 6.03
C GLY A 104 7.53 -7.19 5.33
N ALA A 105 7.53 -6.17 4.48
CA ALA A 105 8.65 -5.87 3.58
C ALA A 105 9.96 -5.53 4.31
N LYS A 106 9.89 -4.82 5.45
CA LYS A 106 11.06 -4.47 6.26
C LYS A 106 11.82 -5.71 6.71
N VAL A 107 11.12 -6.63 7.36
CA VAL A 107 11.74 -7.83 7.95
C VAL A 107 12.10 -8.88 6.89
N ALA A 108 11.48 -8.82 5.72
CA ALA A 108 11.82 -9.68 4.60
C ALA A 108 13.25 -9.45 4.08
N VAL A 109 13.71 -8.21 4.08
CA VAL A 109 15.01 -7.82 3.52
C VAL A 109 16.10 -7.56 4.57
N GLU A 110 15.73 -7.29 5.82
CA GLU A 110 16.63 -7.04 6.94
C GLU A 110 16.32 -7.95 8.13
N PRO A 111 16.27 -9.30 7.95
CA PRO A 111 15.82 -10.21 9.01
C PRO A 111 16.76 -10.22 10.22
N GLN A 112 18.10 -10.16 10.02
CA GLN A 112 19.07 -10.11 11.09
C GLN A 112 18.88 -8.86 11.94
N GLN A 113 18.95 -7.69 11.30
CA GLN A 113 18.83 -6.39 11.96
C GLN A 113 17.49 -6.25 12.68
N SER A 114 16.43 -6.80 12.08
CA SER A 114 15.10 -6.77 12.66
C SER A 114 14.99 -7.61 13.94
N LEU A 115 15.57 -8.80 13.95
CA LEU A 115 15.59 -9.65 15.13
C LEU A 115 16.53 -9.09 16.20
N ASP A 116 17.70 -8.52 15.82
CA ASP A 116 18.61 -7.88 16.76
C ASP A 116 17.95 -6.70 17.48
N ALA A 117 17.20 -5.87 16.75
CA ALA A 117 16.48 -4.73 17.29
C ALA A 117 15.21 -5.11 18.09
N ALA A 118 14.70 -6.32 17.93
CA ALA A 118 13.45 -6.79 18.54
C ALA A 118 13.64 -8.06 19.40
N PRO A 119 14.26 -7.96 20.59
CA PRO A 119 14.56 -9.13 21.44
C PRO A 119 13.32 -9.89 21.91
N ALA A 120 12.15 -9.25 21.92
CA ALA A 120 10.88 -9.88 22.26
C ALA A 120 10.29 -10.73 21.14
N VAL A 121 10.84 -10.63 19.92
CA VAL A 121 10.37 -11.35 18.72
C VAL A 121 11.16 -12.63 18.55
N ASP A 122 10.47 -13.76 18.37
CA ASP A 122 11.07 -15.07 18.20
C ASP A 122 11.47 -15.34 16.75
N PHE A 123 10.68 -14.83 15.79
CA PHE A 123 10.89 -15.11 14.36
C PHE A 123 10.44 -13.99 13.43
N VAL A 124 10.95 -14.01 12.22
CA VAL A 124 10.46 -13.23 11.07
C VAL A 124 10.25 -14.14 9.85
N CYS A 125 9.18 -13.91 9.10
CA CYS A 125 8.94 -14.62 7.85
C CYS A 125 9.29 -13.71 6.68
N ARG A 126 10.09 -14.26 5.75
CA ARG A 126 10.64 -13.53 4.59
C ARG A 126 9.83 -13.78 3.32
N ASN A 127 9.93 -12.87 2.36
CA ASN A 127 9.24 -12.93 1.06
C ASN A 127 7.72 -13.16 1.19
N GLU A 128 7.15 -14.04 0.36
CA GLU A 128 5.76 -14.49 0.47
C GLU A 128 5.65 -15.50 1.61
N TYR A 129 5.14 -15.04 2.72
CA TYR A 129 5.24 -15.68 4.02
C TYR A 129 4.07 -16.60 4.39
N GLU A 130 3.05 -16.70 3.56
CA GLU A 130 1.81 -17.42 3.89
C GLU A 130 2.06 -18.88 4.28
N PHE A 131 2.81 -19.60 3.46
CA PHE A 131 3.14 -21.00 3.76
C PHE A 131 4.14 -21.15 4.92
N THR A 132 5.05 -20.18 5.11
CA THR A 132 5.95 -20.16 6.27
C THR A 132 5.15 -20.01 7.57
N VAL A 133 4.18 -19.09 7.58
CA VAL A 133 3.26 -18.88 8.73
C VAL A 133 2.40 -20.13 8.97
N LYS A 134 1.88 -20.76 7.90
CA LYS A 134 1.11 -22.00 8.00
C LYS A 134 1.90 -23.12 8.67
N GLU A 135 3.11 -23.41 8.17
CA GLU A 135 3.98 -24.44 8.70
C GLU A 135 4.33 -24.21 10.17
N LEU A 136 4.60 -22.94 10.56
CA LEU A 136 4.79 -22.54 11.96
C LEU A 136 3.57 -22.81 12.83
N ALA A 137 2.36 -22.45 12.36
CA ALA A 137 1.12 -22.64 13.07
C ALA A 137 0.74 -24.12 13.22
N GLU A 138 1.13 -24.96 12.26
CA GLU A 138 0.96 -26.41 12.28
C GLU A 138 1.99 -27.12 13.19
N GLY A 139 2.98 -26.39 13.70
CA GLY A 139 3.99 -26.93 14.63
C GLY A 139 5.14 -27.67 13.96
N ALA A 140 5.44 -27.37 12.70
CA ALA A 140 6.60 -27.90 12.00
C ALA A 140 7.91 -27.53 12.71
N ASP A 141 8.95 -28.35 12.53
CA ASP A 141 10.29 -28.02 13.03
C ASP A 141 10.82 -26.75 12.35
N TRP A 142 11.13 -25.74 13.15
CA TRP A 142 11.58 -24.45 12.68
C TRP A 142 12.82 -24.52 11.79
N SER A 143 13.71 -25.47 12.04
CA SER A 143 14.92 -25.67 11.23
C SER A 143 14.65 -26.10 9.79
N SER A 144 13.47 -26.66 9.52
CA SER A 144 13.05 -27.14 8.19
C SER A 144 12.21 -26.15 7.39
N ILE A 145 11.70 -25.09 8.02
CA ILE A 145 10.74 -24.15 7.40
C ILE A 145 11.47 -23.16 6.48
N LYS A 146 11.24 -23.24 5.18
CA LYS A 146 11.78 -22.29 4.21
C LYS A 146 11.23 -20.87 4.43
N GLY A 147 12.08 -19.86 4.23
CA GLY A 147 11.70 -18.45 4.37
C GLY A 147 11.61 -17.97 5.83
N LEU A 148 11.98 -18.81 6.80
CA LEU A 148 12.00 -18.45 8.21
C LEU A 148 13.38 -17.94 8.63
N SER A 149 13.40 -16.87 9.45
CA SER A 149 14.54 -16.49 10.27
C SER A 149 14.10 -16.40 11.72
N TYR A 150 14.85 -16.98 12.64
CA TYR A 150 14.38 -17.12 14.01
C TYR A 150 15.54 -17.14 15.03
N ARG A 151 15.19 -16.90 16.28
CA ARG A 151 16.11 -17.01 17.41
C ARG A 151 16.16 -18.45 17.92
N GLY A 152 17.32 -19.08 17.80
CA GLY A 152 17.54 -20.43 18.31
C GLY A 152 17.57 -20.49 19.84
N PRO A 153 17.58 -21.70 20.40
CA PRO A 153 17.64 -21.90 21.85
C PRO A 153 18.89 -21.31 22.54
N ASP A 154 19.97 -21.19 21.78
CA ASP A 154 21.24 -20.58 22.23
C ASP A 154 21.27 -19.04 22.07
N GLY A 155 20.14 -18.45 21.65
CA GLY A 155 19.98 -17.02 21.42
C GLY A 155 20.53 -16.54 20.06
N ARG A 156 21.17 -17.39 19.27
CA ARG A 156 21.66 -17.05 17.94
C ARG A 156 20.52 -16.96 16.94
N ILE A 157 20.67 -16.05 15.98
CA ILE A 157 19.71 -15.94 14.89
C ILE A 157 20.11 -16.92 13.78
N VAL A 158 19.12 -17.70 13.34
CA VAL A 158 19.25 -18.71 12.29
C VAL A 158 18.43 -18.25 11.09
N HIS A 159 19.00 -18.35 9.89
CA HIS A 159 18.34 -18.06 8.63
C HIS A 159 18.21 -19.34 7.81
N ASN A 160 16.98 -19.82 7.65
CA ASN A 160 16.72 -20.97 6.78
C ASN A 160 16.82 -20.56 5.30
N PRO A 161 16.90 -21.54 4.37
CA PRO A 161 16.83 -21.26 2.94
C PRO A 161 15.62 -20.43 2.56
N GLU A 162 15.75 -19.63 1.48
CA GLU A 162 14.63 -18.85 0.94
C GLU A 162 13.48 -19.78 0.46
N ARG A 163 12.26 -19.28 0.59
CA ARG A 163 11.08 -19.91 -0.03
C ARG A 163 10.94 -19.38 -1.45
N GLU A 164 10.68 -20.27 -2.38
CA GLU A 164 10.37 -19.90 -3.76
C GLU A 164 9.08 -19.08 -3.80
N ILE A 165 9.04 -18.13 -4.73
CA ILE A 165 7.84 -17.32 -4.98
C ILE A 165 6.71 -18.24 -5.46
N LEU A 166 5.53 -18.08 -4.86
CA LEU A 166 4.34 -18.84 -5.21
C LEU A 166 3.93 -18.61 -6.66
N MET A 167 3.87 -19.65 -7.47
CA MET A 167 3.53 -19.53 -8.89
C MET A 167 2.04 -19.71 -9.15
N ASP A 168 1.39 -20.63 -8.44
CA ASP A 168 -0.06 -20.88 -8.54
C ASP A 168 -0.80 -20.13 -7.42
N MET A 169 -1.39 -18.98 -7.79
CA MET A 169 -2.11 -18.12 -6.85
C MET A 169 -3.45 -18.72 -6.39
N ASP A 170 -3.99 -19.71 -7.10
CA ASP A 170 -5.24 -20.38 -6.71
C ASP A 170 -5.06 -21.30 -5.50
N THR A 171 -3.82 -21.62 -5.14
CA THR A 171 -3.50 -22.39 -3.90
C THR A 171 -3.70 -21.60 -2.62
N LEU A 172 -3.78 -20.26 -2.70
CA LEU A 172 -4.07 -19.41 -1.55
C LEU A 172 -5.58 -19.45 -1.23
N PRO A 173 -5.99 -19.59 0.02
CA PRO A 173 -7.40 -19.43 0.39
C PRO A 173 -7.88 -18.00 0.17
N SER A 174 -9.20 -17.80 0.04
CA SER A 174 -9.80 -16.47 0.00
C SER A 174 -9.58 -15.74 1.32
N VAL A 175 -9.25 -14.45 1.25
CA VAL A 175 -9.14 -13.57 2.43
C VAL A 175 -10.51 -13.12 2.94
N LEU A 176 -11.54 -13.18 2.10
CA LEU A 176 -12.85 -12.60 2.36
C LEU A 176 -13.56 -13.18 3.60
N PRO A 177 -13.44 -14.49 3.92
CA PRO A 177 -13.96 -15.02 5.18
C PRO A 177 -13.30 -14.38 6.41
N ILE A 178 -12.00 -14.04 6.35
CA ILE A 178 -11.30 -13.35 7.44
C ILE A 178 -11.83 -11.93 7.63
N TYR A 179 -12.23 -11.25 6.56
CA TYR A 179 -12.80 -9.90 6.62
C TYR A 179 -14.14 -9.82 7.36
N LYS A 180 -14.83 -10.94 7.60
CA LYS A 180 -16.00 -10.96 8.50
C LYS A 180 -15.68 -10.59 9.95
N GLN A 181 -14.42 -10.63 10.34
CA GLN A 181 -13.96 -10.19 11.67
C GLN A 181 -13.70 -8.68 11.73
N LEU A 182 -13.78 -7.98 10.58
CA LEU A 182 -13.50 -6.55 10.44
C LEU A 182 -14.78 -5.75 10.20
N GLN A 183 -14.81 -4.51 10.67
CA GLN A 183 -15.91 -3.58 10.36
C GLN A 183 -15.61 -2.88 9.05
N VAL A 184 -16.25 -3.31 7.97
CA VAL A 184 -16.00 -2.87 6.59
C VAL A 184 -16.14 -1.35 6.44
N GLU A 185 -17.05 -0.75 7.20
CA GLU A 185 -17.35 0.68 7.20
C GLU A 185 -16.21 1.55 7.74
N ASN A 186 -15.27 0.97 8.47
CA ASN A 186 -14.11 1.69 8.97
C ASN A 186 -13.02 1.89 7.91
N TYR A 187 -13.10 1.15 6.80
CA TYR A 187 -12.16 1.27 5.69
C TYR A 187 -12.63 2.32 4.70
N PHE A 188 -11.81 3.35 4.51
CA PHE A 188 -12.16 4.50 3.70
C PHE A 188 -11.00 4.91 2.79
N GLY A 189 -11.30 5.16 1.52
CA GLY A 189 -10.37 5.76 0.57
C GLY A 189 -11.03 6.97 -0.09
N GLY A 190 -10.41 8.15 -0.03
CA GLY A 190 -11.00 9.41 -0.49
C GLY A 190 -11.52 9.43 -1.94
N TYR A 191 -11.01 8.57 -2.80
CA TYR A 191 -11.40 8.47 -4.21
C TYR A 191 -12.30 7.25 -4.50
N LEU A 192 -12.58 6.38 -3.51
CA LEU A 192 -13.44 5.20 -3.66
C LEU A 192 -14.86 5.49 -3.16
N LYS A 193 -15.85 4.77 -3.69
CA LYS A 193 -17.18 4.73 -3.09
C LYS A 193 -17.12 4.02 -1.74
N HIS A 194 -17.86 4.50 -0.77
CA HIS A 194 -17.84 3.95 0.58
C HIS A 194 -19.21 3.32 0.93
N PRO A 195 -19.23 2.14 1.56
CA PRO A 195 -18.11 1.23 1.86
C PRO A 195 -17.51 0.59 0.60
N TYR A 196 -16.18 0.38 0.63
CA TYR A 196 -15.48 -0.39 -0.40
C TYR A 196 -14.88 -1.66 0.20
N MET A 197 -14.47 -2.58 -0.64
CA MET A 197 -13.66 -3.73 -0.22
C MET A 197 -12.51 -3.93 -1.18
N SER A 198 -11.33 -4.29 -0.65
CA SER A 198 -10.16 -4.55 -1.49
C SER A 198 -9.44 -5.85 -1.14
N TRP A 199 -8.97 -6.51 -2.20
CA TRP A 199 -8.02 -7.62 -2.14
C TRP A 199 -7.27 -7.70 -3.47
N TYR A 200 -6.21 -8.53 -3.54
CA TYR A 200 -5.54 -8.75 -4.83
C TYR A 200 -6.02 -10.02 -5.53
N THR A 201 -6.06 -9.92 -6.86
CA THR A 201 -6.31 -11.04 -7.77
C THR A 201 -5.02 -11.58 -8.36
N GLY A 202 -3.91 -10.92 -8.09
CA GLY A 202 -2.56 -11.27 -8.53
C GLY A 202 -1.50 -10.46 -7.80
N ARG A 203 -0.26 -10.90 -7.89
CA ARG A 203 0.91 -10.30 -7.26
C ARG A 203 2.07 -10.19 -8.23
N GLY A 204 2.97 -9.25 -7.92
CA GLY A 204 4.15 -8.96 -8.72
C GLY A 204 3.87 -7.98 -9.84
N CYS A 205 4.92 -7.32 -10.31
CA CYS A 205 4.84 -6.31 -11.37
C CYS A 205 6.03 -6.47 -12.31
N LYS A 206 5.79 -6.51 -13.62
CA LYS A 206 6.84 -6.63 -14.65
C LYS A 206 7.75 -5.41 -14.72
N SER A 207 7.33 -4.26 -14.16
CA SER A 207 8.15 -3.05 -14.12
C SER A 207 9.35 -3.19 -13.18
N ARG A 208 10.42 -2.47 -13.49
CA ARG A 208 11.69 -2.46 -12.75
C ARG A 208 11.92 -1.12 -12.04
N CYS A 209 10.83 -0.46 -11.61
CA CYS A 209 10.93 0.85 -10.95
C CYS A 209 11.87 0.79 -9.76
N THR A 210 12.87 1.68 -9.74
CA THR A 210 13.97 1.63 -8.76
C THR A 210 13.52 1.89 -7.32
N PHE A 211 12.43 2.62 -7.15
CA PHE A 211 11.88 3.00 -5.85
C PHE A 211 10.80 2.04 -5.32
N CYS A 212 10.24 1.16 -6.19
CA CYS A 212 9.07 0.37 -5.84
C CYS A 212 9.42 -0.74 -4.85
N LEU A 213 8.76 -0.73 -3.69
CA LEU A 213 9.06 -1.63 -2.58
C LEU A 213 8.68 -3.08 -2.89
N TRP A 214 7.42 -3.32 -3.30
CA TRP A 214 6.85 -4.65 -3.30
C TRP A 214 7.52 -5.66 -4.22
N PRO A 215 7.76 -5.36 -5.52
CA PRO A 215 8.43 -6.32 -6.39
C PRO A 215 9.89 -6.61 -5.98
N GLN A 216 10.52 -5.70 -5.24
CA GLN A 216 11.92 -5.83 -4.82
C GLN A 216 12.08 -6.50 -3.44
N THR A 217 11.01 -6.61 -2.66
CA THR A 217 11.05 -7.17 -1.29
C THR A 217 10.14 -8.38 -1.12
N ILE A 218 8.92 -8.31 -1.65
CA ILE A 218 7.91 -9.37 -1.62
C ILE A 218 7.25 -9.44 -3.00
N GLY A 219 6.94 -10.62 -3.50
CA GLY A 219 6.15 -10.82 -4.71
C GLY A 219 6.92 -10.85 -6.02
N GLY A 220 8.12 -10.25 -6.13
CA GLY A 220 8.98 -10.31 -7.31
C GLY A 220 8.44 -9.60 -8.56
N HIS A 221 9.18 -9.76 -9.66
CA HIS A 221 8.91 -9.05 -10.93
C HIS A 221 8.11 -9.86 -11.95
N LYS A 222 7.51 -10.98 -11.56
CA LYS A 222 6.63 -11.77 -12.39
C LYS A 222 5.18 -11.60 -11.92
N TYR A 223 4.34 -11.01 -12.75
CA TYR A 223 2.91 -10.94 -12.45
C TYR A 223 2.30 -12.34 -12.51
N ARG A 224 1.72 -12.77 -11.41
CA ARG A 224 1.07 -14.08 -11.21
C ARG A 224 -0.34 -13.81 -10.72
N ALA A 225 -1.32 -14.43 -11.30
CA ALA A 225 -2.70 -14.11 -11.05
C ALA A 225 -3.54 -15.34 -10.74
N MET A 226 -4.55 -15.15 -9.92
CA MET A 226 -5.63 -16.11 -9.71
C MET A 226 -6.40 -16.35 -11.01
N SER A 227 -7.00 -17.52 -11.15
CA SER A 227 -7.89 -17.81 -12.26
C SER A 227 -9.12 -16.89 -12.26
N ILE A 228 -9.65 -16.60 -13.45
CA ILE A 228 -10.84 -15.76 -13.57
C ILE A 228 -12.05 -16.36 -12.83
N PRO A 229 -12.34 -17.69 -12.92
CA PRO A 229 -13.41 -18.29 -12.13
C PRO A 229 -13.28 -18.03 -10.63
N ARG A 230 -12.05 -18.14 -10.08
CA ARG A 230 -11.79 -17.89 -8.67
C ARG A 230 -12.11 -16.43 -8.30
N VAL A 231 -11.66 -15.47 -9.08
CA VAL A 231 -11.95 -14.04 -8.83
C VAL A 231 -13.46 -13.76 -8.89
N VAL A 232 -14.17 -14.37 -9.84
CA VAL A 232 -15.64 -14.25 -9.96
C VAL A 232 -16.34 -14.82 -8.72
N GLU A 233 -15.89 -15.95 -8.20
CA GLU A 233 -16.42 -16.53 -6.95
C GLU A 233 -16.19 -15.61 -5.75
N ASP A 234 -15.01 -15.03 -5.62
CA ASP A 234 -14.71 -14.04 -4.59
C ASP A 234 -15.64 -12.81 -4.70
N VAL A 235 -15.88 -12.29 -5.91
CA VAL A 235 -16.81 -11.19 -6.12
C VAL A 235 -18.25 -11.58 -5.73
N LYS A 236 -18.72 -12.76 -6.12
CA LYS A 236 -20.04 -13.27 -5.71
C LYS A 236 -20.16 -13.42 -4.20
N TYR A 237 -19.06 -13.86 -3.55
CA TYR A 237 -19.00 -13.94 -2.10
C TYR A 237 -19.19 -12.56 -1.46
N VAL A 238 -18.48 -11.52 -1.96
CA VAL A 238 -18.66 -10.14 -1.48
C VAL A 238 -20.09 -9.67 -1.66
N MET A 239 -20.69 -9.88 -2.83
CA MET A 239 -22.08 -9.47 -3.10
C MET A 239 -23.07 -10.12 -2.12
N LYS A 240 -22.83 -11.37 -1.74
CA LYS A 240 -23.70 -12.12 -0.83
C LYS A 240 -23.47 -11.75 0.63
N GLU A 241 -22.23 -11.73 1.08
CA GLU A 241 -21.87 -11.65 2.50
C GLU A 241 -21.62 -10.21 2.98
N PHE A 242 -21.40 -9.28 2.04
CA PHE A 242 -21.16 -7.85 2.31
C PHE A 242 -22.00 -6.95 1.39
N PRO A 243 -23.33 -7.06 1.43
CA PRO A 243 -24.23 -6.35 0.48
C PRO A 243 -24.15 -4.81 0.59
N GLN A 244 -23.58 -4.26 1.68
CA GLN A 244 -23.34 -2.84 1.86
C GLN A 244 -22.18 -2.29 1.01
N VAL A 245 -21.31 -3.15 0.47
CA VAL A 245 -20.14 -2.75 -0.33
C VAL A 245 -20.59 -2.17 -1.66
N LYS A 246 -20.16 -0.94 -1.93
CA LYS A 246 -20.55 -0.17 -3.14
C LYS A 246 -19.49 -0.22 -4.24
N GLU A 247 -18.28 -0.63 -3.93
CA GLU A 247 -17.17 -0.70 -4.87
C GLU A 247 -16.15 -1.74 -4.45
N ILE A 248 -15.67 -2.50 -5.41
CA ILE A 248 -14.55 -3.44 -5.24
C ILE A 248 -13.29 -2.78 -5.79
N PHE A 249 -12.23 -2.78 -5.01
CA PHE A 249 -10.92 -2.32 -5.47
C PHE A 249 -9.95 -3.51 -5.57
N PHE A 250 -9.56 -3.86 -6.79
CA PHE A 250 -8.51 -4.86 -7.01
C PHE A 250 -7.14 -4.23 -6.77
N ASP A 251 -6.51 -4.61 -5.63
CA ASP A 251 -5.28 -4.00 -5.14
C ASP A 251 -4.02 -4.70 -5.64
N ASP A 252 -4.08 -5.33 -6.79
CA ASP A 252 -2.92 -5.88 -7.49
C ASP A 252 -1.85 -4.79 -7.68
N ASP A 253 -0.57 -5.16 -7.69
CA ASP A 253 0.51 -4.19 -7.97
C ASP A 253 0.26 -3.43 -9.27
N THR A 254 -0.25 -4.12 -10.28
CA THR A 254 -0.74 -3.56 -11.54
C THR A 254 -1.64 -4.57 -12.23
N LEU A 255 -2.95 -4.50 -12.00
CA LEU A 255 -3.93 -5.41 -12.63
C LEU A 255 -3.82 -5.38 -14.16
N THR A 256 -3.50 -4.22 -14.72
CA THR A 256 -3.40 -3.99 -16.16
C THR A 256 -2.06 -4.41 -16.78
N ASP A 257 -1.20 -5.14 -16.07
CA ASP A 257 0.07 -5.66 -16.62
C ASP A 257 -0.14 -6.73 -17.71
N ASP A 258 -1.33 -7.35 -17.70
CA ASP A 258 -1.80 -8.28 -18.73
C ASP A 258 -3.15 -7.78 -19.27
N HIS A 259 -3.11 -7.08 -20.42
CA HIS A 259 -4.30 -6.50 -21.04
C HIS A 259 -5.31 -7.58 -21.45
N ALA A 260 -4.84 -8.72 -21.96
CA ALA A 260 -5.73 -9.80 -22.39
C ALA A 260 -6.49 -10.38 -21.19
N ARG A 261 -5.78 -10.63 -20.08
CA ARG A 261 -6.40 -11.11 -18.84
C ARG A 261 -7.43 -10.12 -18.29
N VAL A 262 -7.09 -8.83 -18.21
CA VAL A 262 -8.01 -7.84 -17.64
C VAL A 262 -9.27 -7.67 -18.49
N GLU A 263 -9.19 -7.81 -19.82
CA GLU A 263 -10.38 -7.82 -20.67
C GLU A 263 -11.29 -9.03 -20.39
N VAL A 264 -10.70 -10.23 -20.21
CA VAL A 264 -11.47 -11.44 -19.86
C VAL A 264 -12.11 -11.28 -18.48
N LEU A 265 -11.34 -10.78 -17.50
CA LEU A 265 -11.87 -10.49 -16.16
C LEU A 265 -13.04 -9.48 -16.22
N ALA A 266 -12.86 -8.37 -16.91
CA ALA A 266 -13.88 -7.34 -17.04
C ALA A 266 -15.18 -7.93 -17.63
N ARG A 267 -15.09 -8.70 -18.72
CA ARG A 267 -16.27 -9.36 -19.33
C ARG A 267 -16.95 -10.36 -18.38
N ALA A 268 -16.19 -11.02 -17.52
CA ALA A 268 -16.74 -11.94 -16.52
C ALA A 268 -17.45 -11.20 -15.37
N LEU A 269 -17.00 -9.98 -15.04
CA LEU A 269 -17.59 -9.12 -14.01
C LEU A 269 -18.85 -8.37 -14.51
N GLY A 270 -18.91 -8.06 -15.81
CA GLY A 270 -20.03 -7.30 -16.40
C GLY A 270 -21.43 -7.81 -16.03
N PRO A 271 -21.71 -9.12 -16.18
CA PRO A 271 -23.03 -9.69 -15.82
C PRO A 271 -23.37 -9.59 -14.33
N LEU A 272 -22.37 -9.41 -13.46
CA LEU A 272 -22.59 -9.26 -12.01
C LEU A 272 -23.03 -7.84 -11.63
N GLY A 273 -22.87 -6.85 -12.51
CA GLY A 273 -23.30 -5.47 -12.29
C GLY A 273 -22.51 -4.74 -11.19
N VAL A 274 -21.34 -5.24 -10.79
CA VAL A 274 -20.52 -4.64 -9.73
C VAL A 274 -19.76 -3.40 -10.24
N THR A 275 -19.62 -2.39 -9.40
CA THR A 275 -18.67 -1.29 -9.62
C THR A 275 -17.31 -1.70 -9.11
N TRP A 276 -16.28 -1.56 -9.95
CA TRP A 276 -14.93 -1.91 -9.56
C TRP A 276 -13.89 -0.88 -10.01
N SER A 277 -12.71 -0.93 -9.39
CA SER A 277 -11.57 -0.06 -9.62
C SER A 277 -10.28 -0.87 -9.42
N CYS A 278 -9.16 -0.38 -9.93
CA CYS A 278 -7.87 -1.06 -9.76
C CYS A 278 -6.67 -0.13 -9.94
N ASN A 279 -5.51 -0.65 -9.59
CA ASN A 279 -4.22 -0.05 -9.95
C ASN A 279 -3.90 -0.30 -11.43
N ALA A 280 -3.38 0.72 -12.11
CA ALA A 280 -3.06 0.68 -13.52
C ALA A 280 -1.78 1.44 -13.87
N LYS A 281 -1.18 1.10 -15.00
CA LYS A 281 -0.18 1.93 -15.67
C LYS A 281 -0.85 2.88 -16.66
N ALA A 282 -0.24 4.03 -16.91
CA ALA A 282 -0.72 4.99 -17.91
C ALA A 282 -0.38 4.59 -19.36
N ASN A 283 -0.52 3.31 -19.69
CA ASN A 283 -0.23 2.75 -21.02
C ASN A 283 -1.30 1.74 -21.49
N VAL A 284 -2.43 1.67 -20.80
CA VAL A 284 -3.53 0.77 -21.17
C VAL A 284 -4.13 1.24 -22.50
N PRO A 285 -4.24 0.37 -23.52
CA PRO A 285 -4.82 0.72 -24.82
C PRO A 285 -6.30 1.12 -24.69
N ARG A 286 -6.74 2.08 -25.52
CA ARG A 286 -8.13 2.55 -25.55
C ARG A 286 -9.14 1.40 -25.64
N ARG A 287 -8.91 0.43 -26.54
CA ARG A 287 -9.78 -0.75 -26.68
C ARG A 287 -9.97 -1.49 -25.34
N THR A 288 -8.89 -1.69 -24.60
CA THR A 288 -8.96 -2.36 -23.28
C THR A 288 -9.72 -1.49 -22.27
N LEU A 289 -9.50 -0.16 -22.27
CA LEU A 289 -10.26 0.78 -21.45
C LEU A 289 -11.77 0.73 -21.76
N GLU A 290 -12.15 0.66 -23.03
CA GLU A 290 -13.55 0.52 -23.49
C GLU A 290 -14.20 -0.75 -22.93
N VAL A 291 -13.49 -1.89 -23.02
CA VAL A 291 -13.96 -3.16 -22.46
C VAL A 291 -14.13 -3.08 -20.96
N MET A 292 -13.13 -2.54 -20.25
CA MET A 292 -13.20 -2.38 -18.81
C MET A 292 -14.36 -1.47 -18.39
N LYS A 293 -14.51 -0.32 -19.06
CA LYS A 293 -15.57 0.64 -18.78
C LYS A 293 -16.97 0.06 -19.01
N ALA A 294 -17.18 -0.64 -20.12
CA ALA A 294 -18.45 -1.28 -20.46
C ALA A 294 -18.85 -2.36 -19.44
N ASN A 295 -17.90 -2.87 -18.65
CA ASN A 295 -18.09 -3.95 -17.70
C ASN A 295 -17.83 -3.50 -16.23
N GLY A 296 -18.17 -2.26 -15.89
CA GLY A 296 -18.28 -1.79 -14.51
C GLY A 296 -17.04 -1.09 -13.94
N LEU A 297 -15.95 -0.91 -14.71
CA LEU A 297 -14.83 -0.09 -14.27
C LEU A 297 -15.28 1.35 -14.02
N ARG A 298 -14.97 1.88 -12.83
CA ARG A 298 -15.24 3.27 -12.47
C ARG A 298 -13.98 4.12 -12.42
N LEU A 299 -12.92 3.61 -11.75
CA LEU A 299 -11.73 4.38 -11.44
C LEU A 299 -10.45 3.56 -11.66
N LEU A 300 -9.43 4.24 -12.14
CA LEU A 300 -8.06 3.75 -12.18
C LEU A 300 -7.17 4.57 -11.23
N LEU A 301 -6.41 3.90 -10.37
CA LEU A 301 -5.31 4.48 -9.63
C LEU A 301 -4.04 4.32 -10.48
N VAL A 302 -3.46 5.44 -10.88
CA VAL A 302 -2.42 5.49 -11.92
C VAL A 302 -1.15 6.14 -11.41
N GLY A 303 -0.05 5.38 -11.40
CA GLY A 303 1.27 5.89 -11.09
C GLY A 303 1.89 6.60 -12.32
N TYR A 304 1.80 7.92 -12.37
CA TYR A 304 2.52 8.74 -13.37
C TYR A 304 3.97 8.99 -12.96
N GLU A 305 4.21 9.21 -11.69
CA GLU A 305 5.46 9.51 -10.99
C GLU A 305 6.09 10.85 -11.41
N SER A 306 6.39 11.06 -12.69
CA SER A 306 6.99 12.29 -13.23
C SER A 306 6.45 12.64 -14.61
N GLY A 307 6.41 13.92 -14.94
CA GLY A 307 6.14 14.46 -16.29
C GLY A 307 7.38 14.61 -17.15
N ASN A 308 8.57 14.29 -16.62
CA ASN A 308 9.83 14.40 -17.33
C ASN A 308 10.33 13.02 -17.78
N GLN A 309 10.60 12.86 -19.08
CA GLN A 309 10.99 11.57 -19.67
C GLN A 309 12.33 11.06 -19.13
N LYS A 310 13.30 11.94 -18.85
CA LYS A 310 14.61 11.55 -18.31
C LYS A 310 14.45 10.98 -16.90
N ILE A 311 13.61 11.59 -16.06
CA ILE A 311 13.31 11.09 -14.72
C ILE A 311 12.64 9.72 -14.79
N LEU A 312 11.65 9.52 -15.68
CA LEU A 312 11.01 8.22 -15.88
C LEU A 312 12.01 7.13 -16.32
N HIS A 313 13.02 7.48 -17.14
CA HIS A 313 14.11 6.57 -17.48
C HIS A 313 15.01 6.27 -16.30
N ASN A 314 15.41 7.27 -15.52
CA ASN A 314 16.28 7.11 -14.34
C ASN A 314 15.68 6.13 -13.33
N ILE A 315 14.36 6.21 -13.12
CA ILE A 315 13.65 5.32 -12.20
C ILE A 315 13.18 4.01 -12.85
N LYS A 316 13.50 3.76 -14.11
CA LYS A 316 13.10 2.56 -14.88
C LYS A 316 11.58 2.31 -14.89
N LYS A 317 10.78 3.38 -14.96
CA LYS A 317 9.30 3.27 -14.97
C LYS A 317 8.77 2.52 -16.20
N GLY A 318 9.50 2.57 -17.31
CA GLY A 318 9.07 1.92 -18.57
C GLY A 318 7.82 2.55 -19.18
N MET A 319 7.62 3.85 -18.98
CA MET A 319 6.50 4.62 -19.51
C MET A 319 7.01 5.82 -20.31
N LEU A 320 6.30 6.14 -21.41
CA LEU A 320 6.54 7.35 -22.19
C LEU A 320 5.52 8.41 -21.82
N VAL A 321 5.96 9.65 -21.64
CA VAL A 321 5.11 10.79 -21.27
C VAL A 321 3.98 10.98 -22.28
N ASP A 322 4.26 10.87 -23.59
CA ASP A 322 3.24 11.01 -24.65
C ASP A 322 2.22 9.88 -24.66
N VAL A 323 2.62 8.66 -24.26
CA VAL A 323 1.68 7.55 -24.08
C VAL A 323 0.76 7.84 -22.90
N ALA A 324 1.29 8.37 -21.81
CA ALA A 324 0.51 8.75 -20.64
C ALA A 324 -0.48 9.90 -20.95
N ARG A 325 -0.11 10.87 -21.80
CA ARG A 325 -1.03 11.92 -22.29
C ARG A 325 -2.21 11.33 -23.04
N ARG A 326 -1.93 10.42 -24.00
CA ARG A 326 -2.99 9.76 -24.78
C ARG A 326 -3.91 8.94 -23.88
N PHE A 327 -3.33 8.15 -22.97
CA PHE A 327 -4.09 7.39 -21.99
C PHE A 327 -5.02 8.28 -21.14
N ALA A 328 -4.53 9.42 -20.63
CA ALA A 328 -5.35 10.34 -19.86
C ALA A 328 -6.52 10.89 -20.70
N LYS A 329 -6.25 11.29 -21.95
CA LYS A 329 -7.29 11.72 -22.92
C LYS A 329 -8.34 10.62 -23.11
N ASP A 330 -7.92 9.38 -23.37
CA ASP A 330 -8.83 8.23 -23.55
C ASP A 330 -9.69 8.01 -22.30
N CYS A 331 -9.11 8.08 -21.10
CA CYS A 331 -9.86 7.97 -19.85
C CYS A 331 -10.92 9.08 -19.72
N HIS A 332 -10.56 10.32 -20.03
CA HIS A 332 -11.51 11.46 -20.00
C HIS A 332 -12.67 11.25 -20.98
N GLU A 333 -12.38 10.89 -22.21
CA GLU A 333 -13.42 10.65 -23.25
C GLU A 333 -14.34 9.49 -22.90
N LEU A 334 -13.83 8.45 -22.24
CA LEU A 334 -14.61 7.29 -21.81
C LEU A 334 -15.29 7.51 -20.44
N GLY A 335 -15.10 8.64 -19.79
CA GLY A 335 -15.63 8.91 -18.45
C GLY A 335 -15.10 7.96 -17.38
N ILE A 336 -13.83 7.52 -17.51
CA ILE A 336 -13.11 6.76 -16.51
C ILE A 336 -12.43 7.74 -15.56
N ILE A 337 -12.71 7.62 -14.27
CA ILE A 337 -12.07 8.45 -13.24
C ILE A 337 -10.62 8.01 -13.07
N VAL A 338 -9.71 8.97 -12.99
CA VAL A 338 -8.30 8.72 -12.69
C VAL A 338 -7.93 9.39 -11.36
N HIS A 339 -7.36 8.59 -10.45
CA HIS A 339 -6.57 9.07 -9.32
C HIS A 339 -5.10 8.96 -9.71
N GLY A 340 -4.40 10.10 -9.86
CA GLY A 340 -3.01 10.15 -10.31
C GLY A 340 -2.03 10.21 -9.15
N THR A 341 -0.97 9.42 -9.17
CA THR A 341 0.12 9.53 -8.20
C THR A 341 1.39 10.04 -8.82
N PHE A 342 2.08 10.93 -8.10
CA PHE A 342 3.34 11.58 -8.48
C PHE A 342 4.34 11.44 -7.35
N ILE A 343 5.64 11.44 -7.69
CA ILE A 343 6.72 11.35 -6.70
C ILE A 343 7.71 12.49 -6.96
N LEU A 344 8.08 13.23 -5.91
CA LEU A 344 9.11 14.26 -5.95
C LEU A 344 10.35 13.82 -5.16
N GLY A 345 11.51 14.30 -5.57
CA GLY A 345 12.81 13.91 -5.01
C GLY A 345 13.38 12.64 -5.64
N LEU A 346 12.96 12.30 -6.86
CA LEU A 346 13.52 11.17 -7.60
C LEU A 346 14.95 11.46 -8.11
N PRO A 347 15.82 10.43 -8.28
CA PRO A 347 17.18 10.62 -8.74
C PRO A 347 17.29 11.40 -10.06
N GLY A 348 18.06 12.48 -10.03
CA GLY A 348 18.27 13.38 -11.17
C GLY A 348 17.22 14.46 -11.35
N GLU A 349 16.28 14.58 -10.42
CA GLU A 349 15.29 15.65 -10.42
C GLU A 349 15.95 17.02 -10.13
N THR A 350 15.40 18.07 -10.73
CA THR A 350 15.76 19.46 -10.54
C THR A 350 14.49 20.29 -10.36
N ARG A 351 14.64 21.57 -10.00
CA ARG A 351 13.50 22.51 -9.91
C ARG A 351 12.68 22.57 -11.22
N GLU A 352 13.39 22.54 -12.35
CA GLU A 352 12.80 22.55 -13.69
C GLU A 352 11.97 21.29 -13.94
N THR A 353 12.50 20.09 -13.62
CA THR A 353 11.79 18.83 -13.86
C THR A 353 10.61 18.64 -12.91
N ILE A 354 10.68 19.18 -11.67
CA ILE A 354 9.52 19.25 -10.76
C ILE A 354 8.42 20.12 -11.37
N LYS A 355 8.80 21.29 -11.94
CA LYS A 355 7.86 22.17 -12.62
C LYS A 355 7.25 21.51 -13.86
N GLU A 356 8.04 20.80 -14.67
CA GLU A 356 7.53 20.03 -15.81
C GLU A 356 6.53 18.96 -15.35
N THR A 357 6.79 18.28 -14.23
CA THR A 357 5.89 17.30 -13.64
C THR A 357 4.57 17.94 -13.19
N LEU A 358 4.62 19.13 -12.60
CA LEU A 358 3.43 19.89 -12.24
C LEU A 358 2.60 20.28 -13.48
N GLU A 359 3.24 20.79 -14.53
CA GLU A 359 2.53 21.18 -15.77
C GLU A 359 1.92 19.92 -16.44
N PHE A 360 2.65 18.81 -16.47
CA PHE A 360 2.12 17.53 -16.93
C PHE A 360 0.90 17.08 -16.09
N ALA A 361 0.96 17.19 -14.77
CA ALA A 361 -0.18 16.85 -13.91
C ALA A 361 -1.41 17.71 -14.20
N LYS A 362 -1.20 19.02 -14.49
CA LYS A 362 -2.29 19.93 -14.91
C LYS A 362 -2.86 19.56 -16.27
N GLU A 363 -2.02 19.11 -17.20
CA GLU A 363 -2.40 18.68 -18.54
C GLU A 363 -3.23 17.40 -18.50
N VAL A 364 -2.74 16.33 -17.83
CA VAL A 364 -3.47 15.06 -17.72
C VAL A 364 -4.67 15.14 -16.77
N ASN A 365 -4.73 16.18 -15.96
CA ASN A 365 -5.84 16.60 -15.12
C ASN A 365 -6.60 15.43 -14.43
N PRO A 366 -5.95 14.59 -13.64
CA PRO A 366 -6.64 13.53 -12.91
C PRO A 366 -7.71 14.13 -11.97
N ARG A 367 -8.75 13.36 -11.67
CA ARG A 367 -9.85 13.80 -10.78
C ARG A 367 -9.32 14.21 -9.41
N THR A 368 -8.48 13.36 -8.85
CA THR A 368 -7.72 13.60 -7.62
C THR A 368 -6.28 13.17 -7.84
N LEU A 369 -5.35 13.72 -7.07
CA LEU A 369 -3.96 13.28 -7.11
C LEU A 369 -3.37 13.14 -5.72
N GLN A 370 -2.29 12.36 -5.65
CA GLN A 370 -1.39 12.25 -4.51
C GLN A 370 0.02 12.57 -4.96
N VAL A 371 0.73 13.36 -4.16
CA VAL A 371 2.16 13.66 -4.35
C VAL A 371 2.93 13.10 -3.17
N SER A 372 3.80 12.15 -3.43
CA SER A 372 4.64 11.51 -2.42
C SER A 372 6.09 11.98 -2.56
N LEU A 373 6.82 11.93 -1.46
CA LEU A 373 8.28 12.08 -1.46
C LEU A 373 8.94 10.75 -1.81
N ALA A 374 10.03 10.80 -2.58
CA ALA A 374 10.83 9.62 -2.87
C ALA A 374 11.40 9.05 -1.57
N ALA A 375 11.01 7.83 -1.23
CA ALA A 375 11.44 7.15 -0.02
C ALA A 375 12.34 5.95 -0.37
N PRO A 376 13.64 6.00 0.00
CA PRO A 376 14.59 4.92 -0.23
C PRO A 376 14.37 3.81 0.81
N TYR A 377 13.40 2.94 0.57
CA TYR A 377 13.14 1.81 1.46
C TYR A 377 14.23 0.74 1.35
N PRO A 378 14.67 0.13 2.48
CA PRO A 378 15.58 -1.01 2.46
C PRO A 378 15.10 -2.11 1.51
N GLY A 379 16.04 -2.71 0.76
CA GLY A 379 15.74 -3.71 -0.27
C GLY A 379 15.45 -3.15 -1.65
N THR A 380 15.23 -1.83 -1.80
CA THR A 380 15.04 -1.20 -3.10
C THR A 380 16.36 -0.76 -3.75
N PHE A 381 16.35 -0.69 -5.08
CA PHE A 381 17.50 -0.15 -5.82
C PHE A 381 17.78 1.31 -5.47
N LEU A 382 16.72 2.10 -5.22
CA LEU A 382 16.84 3.48 -4.77
C LEU A 382 17.60 3.59 -3.44
N TYR A 383 17.32 2.71 -2.49
CA TYR A 383 18.05 2.66 -1.20
C TYR A 383 19.55 2.40 -1.41
N LYS A 384 19.87 1.43 -2.27
CA LYS A 384 21.26 1.13 -2.62
C LYS A 384 21.94 2.32 -3.26
N GLN A 385 21.31 2.97 -4.24
CA GLN A 385 21.84 4.18 -4.89
C GLN A 385 22.06 5.31 -3.88
N ALA A 386 21.07 5.56 -3.00
CA ALA A 386 21.17 6.63 -2.00
C ALA A 386 22.35 6.41 -1.05
N LYS A 387 22.55 5.15 -0.62
CA LYS A 387 23.67 4.78 0.23
C LYS A 387 25.03 4.92 -0.47
N GLU A 388 25.14 4.43 -1.70
CA GLU A 388 26.39 4.48 -2.48
C GLU A 388 26.81 5.90 -2.85
N ASN A 389 25.85 6.82 -3.03
CA ASN A 389 26.11 8.20 -3.42
C ASN A 389 26.05 9.22 -2.26
N GLY A 390 25.78 8.75 -1.03
CA GLY A 390 25.67 9.64 0.12
C GLY A 390 24.49 10.63 0.04
N TRP A 391 23.35 10.20 -0.52
CA TRP A 391 22.18 11.05 -0.71
C TRP A 391 21.24 11.12 0.50
N PHE A 392 21.53 10.45 1.60
CA PHE A 392 20.71 10.57 2.80
C PHE A 392 20.96 11.90 3.49
N ALA A 393 19.90 12.65 3.80
CA ALA A 393 19.94 13.97 4.42
C ALA A 393 20.55 13.98 5.83
N SER A 394 20.44 12.87 6.56
CA SER A 394 21.05 12.61 7.87
C SER A 394 20.80 11.14 8.23
N ASP A 395 21.06 10.71 9.48
CA ASP A 395 20.66 9.38 10.00
C ASP A 395 19.12 9.28 10.12
N VAL A 396 18.44 9.19 8.97
CA VAL A 396 17.04 9.58 8.84
C VAL A 396 16.10 8.41 8.99
N ASP A 397 15.20 8.55 9.92
CA ASP A 397 13.88 7.93 9.86
C ASP A 397 13.07 8.51 8.67
N LEU A 398 12.22 7.72 8.06
CA LEU A 398 11.37 8.14 6.94
C LEU A 398 10.21 9.06 7.39
N LEU A 399 10.00 9.13 8.70
CA LEU A 399 8.92 9.89 9.34
C LEU A 399 9.46 10.66 10.53
N THR A 400 8.81 11.77 10.83
CA THR A 400 8.90 12.43 12.14
C THR A 400 8.22 11.60 13.21
N ASP A 401 8.41 11.94 14.48
CA ASP A 401 7.76 11.27 15.61
C ASP A 401 6.22 11.34 15.55
N ASP A 402 5.66 12.38 14.91
CA ASP A 402 4.22 12.55 14.71
C ASP A 402 3.69 11.86 13.44
N GLY A 403 4.53 11.11 12.70
CA GLY A 403 4.14 10.35 11.51
C GLY A 403 4.09 11.16 10.21
N THR A 404 4.62 12.37 10.18
CA THR A 404 4.74 13.16 8.94
C THR A 404 5.91 12.64 8.10
N GLN A 405 5.69 12.46 6.79
CA GLN A 405 6.74 12.05 5.87
C GLN A 405 7.82 13.14 5.73
N ILE A 406 9.06 12.74 5.92
CA ILE A 406 10.25 13.57 5.68
C ILE A 406 10.77 13.31 4.26
N ALA A 407 11.44 14.29 3.66
CA ALA A 407 12.23 14.08 2.45
C ALA A 407 13.61 13.52 2.86
N PRO A 408 13.84 12.20 2.74
CA PRO A 408 15.06 11.59 3.25
C PRO A 408 16.25 11.74 2.29
N LEU A 409 16.00 12.22 1.08
CA LEU A 409 17.01 12.38 0.04
C LEU A 409 17.44 13.85 -0.09
N ASP A 410 18.74 14.06 -0.10
CA ASP A 410 19.40 15.35 -0.25
C ASP A 410 20.43 15.25 -1.38
N TYR A 411 20.20 16.03 -2.42
CA TYR A 411 21.09 16.06 -3.58
C TYR A 411 21.93 17.34 -3.61
N PRO A 412 23.16 17.34 -4.13
CA PRO A 412 23.99 18.55 -4.20
C PRO A 412 23.34 19.74 -4.94
N HIS A 413 22.36 19.47 -5.80
CA HIS A 413 21.68 20.45 -6.65
C HIS A 413 20.21 20.66 -6.28
N LEU A 414 19.66 19.86 -5.35
CA LEU A 414 18.27 19.92 -4.91
C LEU A 414 18.18 19.41 -3.47
N GLY A 415 18.10 20.32 -2.51
CA GLY A 415 18.11 20.01 -1.08
C GLY A 415 16.81 19.36 -0.59
N HIS A 416 16.89 18.57 0.47
CA HIS A 416 15.76 17.87 1.08
C HIS A 416 14.61 18.79 1.49
N THR A 417 14.92 19.98 2.06
CA THR A 417 13.91 20.97 2.44
C THR A 417 13.15 21.47 1.22
N GLU A 418 13.85 21.74 0.11
CA GLU A 418 13.24 22.21 -1.12
C GLU A 418 12.36 21.12 -1.77
N ILE A 419 12.80 19.87 -1.73
CA ILE A 419 11.96 18.72 -2.17
C ILE A 419 10.69 18.65 -1.32
N PHE A 420 10.83 18.81 0.00
CA PHE A 420 9.71 18.79 0.93
C PHE A 420 8.69 19.89 0.63
N ASP A 421 9.16 21.14 0.44
CA ASP A 421 8.31 22.30 0.18
C ASP A 421 7.62 22.23 -1.19
N SER A 422 8.28 21.62 -2.18
CA SER A 422 7.73 21.42 -3.52
C SER A 422 6.42 20.64 -3.54
N VAL A 423 6.18 19.75 -2.56
CA VAL A 423 4.92 19.01 -2.44
C VAL A 423 3.76 19.94 -2.13
N GLU A 424 3.93 20.88 -1.19
CA GLU A 424 2.89 21.87 -0.85
C GLU A 424 2.58 22.77 -2.04
N GLU A 425 3.64 23.26 -2.71
CA GLU A 425 3.50 24.09 -3.91
C GLU A 425 2.76 23.33 -5.03
N PHE A 426 3.08 22.04 -5.24
CA PHE A 426 2.43 21.20 -6.22
C PHE A 426 0.93 21.10 -5.97
N TYR A 427 0.52 20.79 -4.72
CA TYR A 427 -0.87 20.72 -4.35
C TYR A 427 -1.60 22.04 -4.56
N LYS A 428 -1.03 23.14 -4.11
CA LYS A 428 -1.62 24.46 -4.26
C LYS A 428 -1.82 24.84 -5.73
N LYS A 429 -0.78 24.68 -6.55
CA LYS A 429 -0.82 25.00 -7.97
C LYS A 429 -1.72 24.06 -8.79
N PHE A 430 -1.95 22.84 -8.31
CA PHE A 430 -2.88 21.92 -8.94
C PHE A 430 -4.34 22.19 -8.55
N TYR A 431 -4.66 22.24 -7.26
CA TYR A 431 -6.06 22.32 -6.79
C TYR A 431 -6.66 23.73 -6.82
N PHE A 432 -5.85 24.79 -6.67
CA PHE A 432 -6.38 26.15 -6.69
C PHE A 432 -6.50 26.77 -8.08
N ARG A 433 -6.42 25.97 -9.13
CA ARG A 433 -6.76 26.42 -10.48
C ARG A 433 -8.27 26.71 -10.59
N PRO A 434 -8.68 27.81 -11.24
CA PRO A 434 -10.11 28.13 -11.39
C PRO A 434 -10.94 26.97 -11.98
N SER A 435 -10.40 26.28 -12.98
CA SER A 435 -11.04 25.12 -13.61
C SER A 435 -11.23 23.95 -12.64
N LYS A 436 -10.23 23.68 -11.77
CA LYS A 436 -10.32 22.58 -10.79
C LYS A 436 -11.27 22.93 -9.64
N ILE A 437 -11.28 24.18 -9.21
CA ILE A 437 -12.23 24.68 -8.21
C ILE A 437 -13.67 24.54 -8.77
N ALA A 438 -13.91 24.97 -10.01
CA ALA A 438 -15.21 24.84 -10.65
C ALA A 438 -15.67 23.36 -10.75
N GLU A 439 -14.74 22.45 -11.09
CA GLU A 439 -15.00 21.01 -11.12
C GLU A 439 -15.42 20.48 -9.73
N ILE A 440 -14.68 20.82 -8.68
CA ILE A 440 -14.96 20.38 -7.29
C ILE A 440 -16.30 20.95 -6.81
N VAL A 441 -16.55 22.25 -7.07
CA VAL A 441 -17.83 22.89 -6.72
C VAL A 441 -19.00 22.22 -7.48
N GLY A 442 -18.81 21.93 -8.77
CA GLY A 442 -19.79 21.18 -9.56
C GLY A 442 -20.14 19.83 -8.95
N GLU A 443 -19.14 19.09 -8.43
CA GLU A 443 -19.36 17.85 -7.71
C GLU A 443 -20.16 18.04 -6.42
N MET A 444 -19.82 19.06 -5.63
CA MET A 444 -20.53 19.37 -4.38
C MET A 444 -22.01 19.59 -4.60
N LEU A 445 -22.40 20.08 -5.77
CA LEU A 445 -23.78 20.34 -6.15
C LEU A 445 -24.55 19.10 -6.63
N THR A 446 -23.87 17.96 -6.86
CA THR A 446 -24.51 16.74 -7.38
C THR A 446 -25.36 16.01 -6.34
N SER A 447 -24.97 16.04 -5.06
CA SER A 447 -25.72 15.45 -3.96
C SER A 447 -25.27 15.98 -2.61
N ARG A 448 -26.15 15.87 -1.60
CA ARG A 448 -25.82 16.23 -0.20
C ARG A 448 -24.61 15.42 0.33
N ASP A 449 -24.54 14.13 -0.02
CA ASP A 449 -23.44 13.26 0.40
C ASP A 449 -22.11 13.73 -0.19
N MET A 450 -22.11 14.14 -1.47
CA MET A 450 -20.91 14.70 -2.11
C MET A 450 -20.47 16.02 -1.50
N LEU A 451 -21.44 16.90 -1.16
CA LEU A 451 -21.16 18.14 -0.47
C LEU A 451 -20.45 17.89 0.87
N VAL A 452 -21.04 17.06 1.73
CA VAL A 452 -20.47 16.73 3.05
C VAL A 452 -19.10 16.10 2.90
N ARG A 453 -18.95 15.17 1.98
CA ARG A 453 -17.69 14.48 1.69
C ARG A 453 -16.60 15.46 1.27
N ARG A 454 -16.87 16.34 0.29
CA ARG A 454 -15.88 17.30 -0.21
C ARG A 454 -15.50 18.36 0.84
N LEU A 455 -16.47 18.78 1.67
CA LEU A 455 -16.17 19.67 2.80
C LEU A 455 -15.22 19.00 3.81
N ARG A 456 -15.49 17.74 4.18
CA ARG A 456 -14.63 16.97 5.09
C ARG A 456 -13.23 16.79 4.52
N GLU A 457 -13.12 16.32 3.27
CA GLU A 457 -11.84 16.14 2.57
C GLU A 457 -11.07 17.47 2.50
N GLY A 458 -11.76 18.59 2.24
CA GLY A 458 -11.18 19.92 2.25
C GLY A 458 -10.60 20.31 3.61
N VAL A 459 -11.34 20.10 4.70
CA VAL A 459 -10.84 20.37 6.06
C VAL A 459 -9.61 19.51 6.37
N GLU A 460 -9.65 18.21 6.10
CA GLU A 460 -8.51 17.29 6.31
C GLU A 460 -7.29 17.73 5.51
N PHE A 461 -7.48 18.12 4.24
CA PHE A 461 -6.42 18.61 3.36
C PHE A 461 -5.78 19.93 3.89
N PHE A 462 -6.58 20.88 4.36
CA PHE A 462 -6.03 22.09 4.96
C PHE A 462 -5.27 21.82 6.26
N HIS A 463 -5.75 20.89 7.10
CA HIS A 463 -5.02 20.46 8.28
C HIS A 463 -3.68 19.81 7.92
N PHE A 464 -3.66 18.95 6.89
CA PHE A 464 -2.43 18.36 6.37
C PHE A 464 -1.42 19.40 5.91
N LEU A 465 -1.85 20.38 5.08
CA LEU A 465 -0.96 21.46 4.62
C LEU A 465 -0.42 22.31 5.77
N ARG A 466 -1.24 22.58 6.80
CA ARG A 466 -0.80 23.34 7.98
C ARG A 466 0.23 22.56 8.79
N GLY A 467 -0.02 21.29 9.06
CA GLY A 467 0.91 20.42 9.80
C GLY A 467 2.29 20.33 9.14
N ARG A 468 2.33 20.27 7.80
CA ARG A 468 3.61 20.26 7.06
C ARG A 468 4.45 21.51 7.29
N ARG A 469 3.82 22.69 7.39
CA ARG A 469 4.55 23.93 7.68
C ARG A 469 5.16 23.97 9.08
N GLU A 470 4.46 23.38 10.05
CA GLU A 470 4.95 23.30 11.44
C GLU A 470 6.12 22.30 11.57
N THR A 471 6.24 21.34 10.65
CA THR A 471 7.32 20.33 10.62
C THR A 471 8.57 20.82 9.86
N ALA A 472 8.43 21.77 8.95
CA ALA A 472 9.54 22.30 8.13
C ALA A 472 10.45 23.31 8.89
N HIS A 473 10.09 23.69 10.09
CA HIS A 473 10.82 24.60 11.00
C HIS A 473 11.15 23.90 12.30
#